data_047aa5638d52e49ec9876d88ed34ccb3
#
_entry.id   047aa5638d52e49ec9876d88ed34ccb3
#
_cell.length_a   1.000
_cell.length_b   1.000
_cell.length_c   1.000
_cell.angle_alpha   90.00
_cell.angle_beta   90.00
_cell.angle_gamma   90.00
#
_symmetry.space_group_name_H-M   'P 1'
#
loop_
_entity.id
_entity.type
_entity.pdbx_description
1 polymer ?
#
loop_
_entity_poly.entity_id
_entity_poly.type
_entity_poly.pdbx_seq_one_letter_code
_entity_poly.pdbx_strand_id
1 'polypeptide(L)'
;MGNRGRLRVLLGAAPGVGKTCAMLEEGKRLQDNGVDVVIGLLETHGRTMTARMAEGLPQVPRRQVDHRGVELDEMDVRALLRRHPEVALVDELAHTDAPGSDHPKRWQDVEDLLDAGIDVISTVNIQHIESLNDVVEQITGIVQRETIPDTVLRHADQVEVVDLAPQALRDRLSSGDVYPSERINAALSNYFRLGNLTALRELALLWMADDVDQALKLYREEHGIEGRWEARERVVVALTGGPEGETLLRRGARIAARSSGGELIAVFVSSEDGLRSPRPTELIRQRQLVTTLGGTFHQLVGSDIPATLIDFAHSVNATQLVIGATRRGWLAKMLSGPGIGSIIIRESGDIDVHIVNHAAAARFTLPNLSAGAVSVRRRVVGFATLVTTGPLLTWGLAAARGPEMLAVVVLSYVLLTVVIAIIGGFWPAVTAALASGLALDFFFIDPRLTVSVGQIQHLVSLLLYIVTAVGVSMVVDRAARRARVARRASAESEPVSYTHLTLPTIC
;
A
#
# COMPACT_ATOMS: atom_id res chain seq x y z
N MET A 1 -35.61 -3.02 -19.80
CA MET A 1 -34.59 -3.97 -19.28
C MET A 1 -35.22 -4.61 -18.07
N GLY A 2 -35.41 -5.92 -18.03
CA GLY A 2 -35.89 -6.65 -16.85
C GLY A 2 -34.88 -6.45 -15.73
N ASN A 3 -35.35 -6.41 -14.48
CA ASN A 3 -34.48 -6.30 -13.32
C ASN A 3 -33.67 -7.60 -13.24
N ARG A 4 -32.34 -7.54 -13.18
CA ARG A 4 -31.49 -8.72 -12.97
C ARG A 4 -31.86 -9.38 -11.64
N GLY A 5 -31.88 -10.71 -11.57
CA GLY A 5 -32.09 -11.46 -10.34
C GLY A 5 -30.97 -11.18 -9.31
N ARG A 6 -31.26 -11.47 -8.04
CA ARG A 6 -30.33 -11.27 -6.91
C ARG A 6 -29.64 -12.57 -6.55
N LEU A 7 -28.34 -12.47 -6.26
CA LEU A 7 -27.55 -13.60 -5.78
C LEU A 7 -27.36 -13.51 -4.27
N ARG A 8 -27.82 -14.53 -3.55
CA ARG A 8 -27.54 -14.72 -2.12
C ARG A 8 -26.66 -15.95 -1.93
N VAL A 9 -25.53 -15.80 -1.26
CA VAL A 9 -24.55 -16.87 -1.07
C VAL A 9 -24.39 -17.21 0.41
N LEU A 10 -24.53 -18.50 0.74
CA LEU A 10 -24.27 -19.04 2.06
C LEU A 10 -22.84 -19.57 2.11
N LEU A 11 -21.95 -18.84 2.79
CA LEU A 11 -20.53 -19.15 2.92
C LEU A 11 -20.29 -20.02 4.16
N GLY A 12 -19.55 -21.10 4.03
CA GLY A 12 -19.14 -21.92 5.18
C GLY A 12 -17.64 -22.14 5.25
N ALA A 13 -17.14 -22.33 6.47
CA ALA A 13 -15.73 -22.60 6.70
C ALA A 13 -15.29 -23.97 6.16
N ALA A 14 -16.19 -24.97 6.13
CA ALA A 14 -15.89 -26.33 5.70
C ALA A 14 -17.16 -27.08 5.28
N PRO A 15 -17.02 -28.23 4.59
CA PRO A 15 -18.14 -29.14 4.35
C PRO A 15 -18.78 -29.60 5.67
N GLY A 16 -20.11 -29.68 5.71
CA GLY A 16 -20.84 -30.18 6.87
C GLY A 16 -21.24 -29.13 7.92
N VAL A 17 -20.89 -27.85 7.76
CA VAL A 17 -21.31 -26.77 8.67
C VAL A 17 -22.83 -26.49 8.62
N GLY A 18 -23.53 -26.94 7.57
CA GLY A 18 -24.99 -26.82 7.49
C GLY A 18 -25.53 -25.87 6.40
N LYS A 19 -24.71 -25.39 5.49
CA LYS A 19 -25.11 -24.45 4.42
C LYS A 19 -26.31 -24.92 3.61
N THR A 20 -26.25 -26.16 3.09
CA THR A 20 -27.34 -26.77 2.31
C THR A 20 -28.64 -26.85 3.11
N CYS A 21 -28.55 -27.16 4.41
CA CYS A 21 -29.72 -27.14 5.30
C CYS A 21 -30.29 -25.73 5.44
N ALA A 22 -29.44 -24.74 5.69
CA ALA A 22 -29.86 -23.34 5.78
C ALA A 22 -30.48 -22.82 4.47
N MET A 23 -29.92 -23.21 3.31
CA MET A 23 -30.51 -22.91 2.01
C MET A 23 -31.95 -23.50 1.85
N LEU A 24 -32.12 -24.76 2.26
CA LEU A 24 -33.42 -25.43 2.17
C LEU A 24 -34.43 -24.85 3.19
N GLU A 25 -34.00 -24.50 4.38
CA GLU A 25 -34.86 -23.82 5.38
C GLU A 25 -35.34 -22.49 4.85
N GLU A 26 -34.44 -21.69 4.27
CA GLU A 26 -34.80 -20.42 3.66
C GLU A 26 -35.73 -20.62 2.46
N GLY A 27 -35.50 -21.63 1.60
CA GLY A 27 -36.35 -21.98 0.51
C GLY A 27 -37.80 -22.32 0.96
N LYS A 28 -37.93 -23.10 2.04
CA LYS A 28 -39.23 -23.39 2.65
C LYS A 28 -39.90 -22.15 3.22
N ARG A 29 -39.17 -21.32 3.92
CA ARG A 29 -39.68 -20.06 4.46
C ARG A 29 -40.23 -19.14 3.36
N LEU A 30 -39.51 -19.04 2.25
CA LEU A 30 -39.96 -18.28 1.07
C LEU A 30 -41.21 -18.88 0.45
N GLN A 31 -41.25 -20.21 0.28
CA GLN A 31 -42.41 -20.93 -0.24
C GLN A 31 -43.65 -20.75 0.65
N ASP A 32 -43.50 -20.83 1.97
CA ASP A 32 -44.56 -20.59 2.94
C ASP A 32 -45.12 -19.16 2.87
N ASN A 33 -44.29 -18.21 2.43
CA ASN A 33 -44.67 -16.82 2.16
C ASN A 33 -45.25 -16.60 0.75
N GLY A 34 -45.46 -17.68 -0.02
CA GLY A 34 -46.09 -17.64 -1.33
C GLY A 34 -45.16 -17.32 -2.50
N VAL A 35 -43.82 -17.32 -2.29
CA VAL A 35 -42.82 -17.14 -3.34
C VAL A 35 -42.65 -18.43 -4.13
N ASP A 36 -42.58 -18.35 -5.47
CA ASP A 36 -42.33 -19.51 -6.34
C ASP A 36 -40.86 -19.94 -6.27
N VAL A 37 -40.58 -20.88 -5.37
CA VAL A 37 -39.24 -21.43 -5.12
C VAL A 37 -39.07 -22.78 -5.77
N VAL A 38 -37.91 -23.01 -6.41
CA VAL A 38 -37.60 -24.33 -6.98
C VAL A 38 -36.13 -24.73 -6.63
N ILE A 39 -35.93 -26.01 -6.37
CA ILE A 39 -34.59 -26.58 -6.30
C ILE A 39 -34.09 -26.79 -7.74
N GLY A 40 -33.11 -26.00 -8.15
CA GLY A 40 -32.39 -26.13 -9.41
C GLY A 40 -31.37 -27.26 -9.35
N LEU A 41 -30.59 -27.27 -8.26
CA LEU A 41 -29.67 -28.35 -7.97
C LEU A 41 -29.47 -28.52 -6.46
N LEU A 42 -29.42 -29.76 -6.01
CA LEU A 42 -29.19 -30.12 -4.62
C LEU A 42 -28.23 -31.30 -4.53
N GLU A 43 -27.13 -31.15 -3.84
CA GLU A 43 -26.18 -32.23 -3.54
C GLU A 43 -26.41 -32.80 -2.14
N THR A 44 -27.09 -33.92 -2.06
CA THR A 44 -27.39 -34.59 -0.77
C THR A 44 -26.19 -35.34 -0.23
N HIS A 45 -25.29 -35.79 -1.10
CA HIS A 45 -24.15 -36.69 -0.75
C HIS A 45 -24.56 -37.91 0.08
N GLY A 46 -25.81 -38.40 -0.11
CA GLY A 46 -26.34 -39.52 0.66
C GLY A 46 -26.81 -39.18 2.08
N ARG A 47 -26.89 -37.89 2.44
CA ARG A 47 -27.33 -37.43 3.78
C ARG A 47 -28.84 -37.43 3.87
N THR A 48 -29.38 -38.31 4.72
CA THR A 48 -30.81 -38.46 4.92
C THR A 48 -31.51 -37.19 5.44
N MET A 49 -30.79 -36.41 6.28
CA MET A 49 -31.31 -35.14 6.81
C MET A 49 -31.53 -34.12 5.69
N THR A 50 -30.55 -33.93 4.81
CA THR A 50 -30.65 -33.01 3.68
C THR A 50 -31.82 -33.43 2.74
N ALA A 51 -31.94 -34.72 2.45
CA ALA A 51 -33.02 -35.25 1.63
C ALA A 51 -34.41 -34.97 2.25
N ARG A 52 -34.59 -35.20 3.56
CA ARG A 52 -35.82 -34.86 4.29
C ARG A 52 -36.12 -33.36 4.28
N MET A 53 -35.13 -32.55 4.38
CA MET A 53 -35.30 -31.09 4.33
C MET A 53 -35.72 -30.60 2.95
N ALA A 54 -35.39 -31.31 1.88
CA ALA A 54 -35.82 -31.01 0.52
C ALA A 54 -37.29 -31.42 0.25
N GLU A 55 -37.85 -32.32 1.07
CA GLU A 55 -39.25 -32.76 0.90
C GLU A 55 -40.20 -31.57 0.95
N GLY A 56 -41.10 -31.50 -0.05
CA GLY A 56 -42.11 -30.44 -0.19
C GLY A 56 -41.66 -29.25 -1.03
N LEU A 57 -40.38 -29.11 -1.36
CA LEU A 57 -39.91 -28.12 -2.34
C LEU A 57 -39.95 -28.70 -3.76
N PRO A 58 -40.53 -27.99 -4.75
CA PRO A 58 -40.44 -28.40 -6.15
C PRO A 58 -38.97 -28.49 -6.61
N GLN A 59 -38.66 -29.49 -7.42
CA GLN A 59 -37.31 -29.68 -7.95
C GLN A 59 -37.33 -29.85 -9.47
N VAL A 60 -36.40 -29.19 -10.16
CA VAL A 60 -36.16 -29.44 -11.59
C VAL A 60 -35.35 -30.72 -11.73
N PRO A 61 -35.73 -31.67 -12.59
CA PRO A 61 -34.95 -32.86 -12.87
C PRO A 61 -33.57 -32.49 -13.38
N ARG A 62 -32.54 -33.23 -12.95
CA ARG A 62 -31.18 -33.06 -13.45
C ARG A 62 -31.08 -33.44 -14.92
N ARG A 63 -30.19 -32.76 -15.63
CA ARG A 63 -29.79 -33.09 -17.00
C ARG A 63 -28.68 -34.14 -16.94
N GLN A 64 -28.84 -35.24 -17.69
CA GLN A 64 -27.76 -36.20 -17.86
C GLN A 64 -26.84 -35.76 -19.00
N VAL A 65 -25.55 -35.76 -18.72
CA VAL A 65 -24.47 -35.42 -19.67
C VAL A 65 -23.58 -36.65 -19.81
N ASP A 66 -23.53 -37.22 -21.03
CA ASP A 66 -22.60 -38.33 -21.30
C ASP A 66 -21.16 -37.80 -21.44
N HIS A 67 -20.26 -38.28 -20.60
CA HIS A 67 -18.82 -38.06 -20.73
C HIS A 67 -18.07 -39.39 -20.75
N ARG A 68 -17.59 -39.78 -21.91
CA ARG A 68 -16.83 -41.05 -22.11
C ARG A 68 -17.56 -42.30 -21.66
N GLY A 69 -18.84 -42.39 -21.87
CA GLY A 69 -19.69 -43.52 -21.48
C GLY A 69 -20.12 -43.51 -20.01
N VAL A 70 -19.87 -42.42 -19.29
CA VAL A 70 -20.39 -42.17 -17.92
C VAL A 70 -21.44 -41.08 -17.98
N GLU A 71 -22.63 -41.38 -17.50
CA GLU A 71 -23.66 -40.36 -17.33
C GLU A 71 -23.41 -39.55 -16.06
N LEU A 72 -23.28 -38.24 -16.21
CA LEU A 72 -23.10 -37.28 -15.12
C LEU A 72 -24.38 -36.45 -14.99
N ASP A 73 -24.81 -36.26 -13.77
CA ASP A 73 -26.00 -35.47 -13.43
C ASP A 73 -25.65 -34.01 -13.19
N GLU A 74 -26.09 -33.11 -14.07
CA GLU A 74 -25.85 -31.66 -13.97
C GLU A 74 -27.14 -30.87 -13.83
N MET A 75 -27.04 -29.60 -13.49
CA MET A 75 -28.17 -28.68 -13.45
C MET A 75 -28.76 -28.46 -14.85
N ASP A 76 -30.07 -28.57 -14.99
CA ASP A 76 -30.77 -28.23 -16.25
C ASP A 76 -31.11 -26.73 -16.25
N VAL A 77 -30.13 -25.89 -16.62
CA VAL A 77 -30.31 -24.45 -16.74
C VAL A 77 -31.44 -24.08 -17.69
N ARG A 78 -31.54 -24.80 -18.80
CA ARG A 78 -32.61 -24.55 -19.82
C ARG A 78 -34.00 -24.84 -19.28
N ALA A 79 -34.16 -25.88 -18.45
CA ALA A 79 -35.41 -26.17 -17.79
C ALA A 79 -35.76 -25.11 -16.75
N LEU A 80 -34.77 -24.62 -15.98
CA LEU A 80 -34.96 -23.51 -15.04
C LEU A 80 -35.39 -22.23 -15.75
N LEU A 81 -34.72 -21.85 -16.83
CA LEU A 81 -35.08 -20.67 -17.63
C LEU A 81 -36.49 -20.77 -18.22
N ARG A 82 -36.89 -21.97 -18.70
CA ARG A 82 -38.29 -22.19 -19.19
C ARG A 82 -39.30 -22.15 -18.07
N ARG A 83 -38.97 -22.68 -16.89
CA ARG A 83 -39.86 -22.73 -15.71
C ARG A 83 -40.03 -21.32 -15.12
N HIS A 84 -38.99 -20.51 -15.17
CA HIS A 84 -38.86 -19.13 -14.70
C HIS A 84 -39.44 -18.95 -13.29
N PRO A 85 -38.87 -19.64 -12.26
CA PRO A 85 -39.28 -19.44 -10.88
C PRO A 85 -38.88 -18.04 -10.40
N GLU A 86 -39.45 -17.57 -9.30
CA GLU A 86 -38.98 -16.34 -8.64
C GLU A 86 -37.62 -16.57 -7.98
N VAL A 87 -37.44 -17.77 -7.37
CA VAL A 87 -36.18 -18.12 -6.67
C VAL A 87 -35.71 -19.52 -7.02
N ALA A 88 -34.49 -19.70 -7.41
CA ALA A 88 -33.80 -20.98 -7.60
C ALA A 88 -32.78 -21.28 -6.48
N LEU A 89 -32.87 -22.48 -5.91
CA LEU A 89 -31.90 -22.99 -4.95
C LEU A 89 -30.83 -23.81 -5.69
N VAL A 90 -29.57 -23.37 -5.66
CA VAL A 90 -28.47 -24.01 -6.40
C VAL A 90 -27.30 -24.28 -5.45
N ASP A 91 -27.09 -25.54 -5.10
CA ASP A 91 -26.02 -25.96 -4.20
C ASP A 91 -24.65 -25.99 -4.92
N GLU A 92 -23.56 -25.82 -4.18
CA GLU A 92 -22.15 -25.93 -4.64
C GLU A 92 -21.78 -25.00 -5.81
N LEU A 93 -21.82 -23.69 -5.58
CA LEU A 93 -21.55 -22.63 -6.58
C LEU A 93 -20.20 -22.76 -7.29
N ALA A 94 -19.19 -23.32 -6.64
CA ALA A 94 -17.83 -23.45 -7.16
C ALA A 94 -17.61 -24.71 -8.02
N HIS A 95 -18.63 -25.56 -8.17
CA HIS A 95 -18.55 -26.81 -8.91
C HIS A 95 -18.04 -26.63 -10.36
N THR A 96 -17.29 -27.62 -10.84
CA THR A 96 -16.87 -27.68 -12.24
C THR A 96 -17.79 -28.63 -12.98
N ASP A 97 -18.59 -28.10 -13.91
CA ASP A 97 -19.58 -28.86 -14.64
C ASP A 97 -18.96 -29.89 -15.59
N ALA A 98 -19.73 -30.91 -15.92
CA ALA A 98 -19.28 -31.97 -16.79
C ALA A 98 -18.88 -31.44 -18.17
N PRO A 99 -17.80 -31.98 -18.79
CA PRO A 99 -17.43 -31.61 -20.17
C PRO A 99 -18.56 -31.87 -21.13
N GLY A 100 -19.01 -30.83 -21.84
CA GLY A 100 -20.19 -30.85 -22.71
C GLY A 100 -21.41 -30.13 -22.12
N SER A 101 -21.30 -29.59 -20.92
CA SER A 101 -22.24 -28.61 -20.38
C SER A 101 -22.15 -27.27 -21.13
N ASP A 102 -23.16 -26.42 -20.99
CA ASP A 102 -23.19 -25.12 -21.66
C ASP A 102 -22.08 -24.20 -21.13
N HIS A 103 -21.73 -24.30 -19.85
CA HIS A 103 -20.59 -23.62 -19.21
C HIS A 103 -19.66 -24.62 -18.50
N PRO A 104 -18.38 -24.25 -18.30
CA PRO A 104 -17.42 -25.09 -17.56
C PRO A 104 -17.60 -24.99 -16.04
N LYS A 105 -18.34 -24.00 -15.51
CA LYS A 105 -18.46 -23.72 -14.09
C LYS A 105 -19.91 -23.35 -13.73
N ARG A 106 -20.41 -23.91 -12.65
CA ARG A 106 -21.77 -23.68 -12.14
C ARG A 106 -22.08 -22.22 -11.84
N TRP A 107 -21.12 -21.44 -11.38
CA TRP A 107 -21.35 -20.03 -11.17
C TRP A 107 -21.70 -19.27 -12.46
N GLN A 108 -21.24 -19.73 -13.62
CA GLN A 108 -21.60 -19.15 -14.93
C GLN A 108 -23.06 -19.50 -15.31
N ASP A 109 -23.49 -20.72 -15.01
CA ASP A 109 -24.87 -21.12 -15.14
C ASP A 109 -25.80 -20.28 -14.25
N VAL A 110 -25.34 -19.96 -13.04
CA VAL A 110 -26.06 -19.06 -12.12
C VAL A 110 -26.13 -17.65 -12.68
N GLU A 111 -25.10 -17.13 -13.33
CA GLU A 111 -25.15 -15.82 -14.00
C GLU A 111 -26.25 -15.78 -15.07
N ASP A 112 -26.43 -16.84 -15.87
CA ASP A 112 -27.50 -16.91 -16.85
C ASP A 112 -28.91 -16.85 -16.21
N LEU A 113 -29.08 -17.47 -15.03
CA LEU A 113 -30.34 -17.40 -14.26
C LEU A 113 -30.59 -15.98 -13.74
N LEU A 114 -29.55 -15.33 -13.20
CA LEU A 114 -29.64 -13.95 -12.72
C LEU A 114 -29.95 -12.96 -13.85
N ASP A 115 -29.32 -13.13 -15.01
CA ASP A 115 -29.57 -12.29 -16.18
C ASP A 115 -30.99 -12.46 -16.74
N ALA A 116 -31.58 -13.63 -16.53
CA ALA A 116 -33.00 -13.88 -16.84
C ALA A 116 -33.97 -13.30 -15.80
N GLY A 117 -33.50 -12.71 -14.69
CA GLY A 117 -34.31 -12.11 -13.64
C GLY A 117 -34.75 -13.10 -12.55
N ILE A 118 -34.12 -14.27 -12.44
CA ILE A 118 -34.40 -15.29 -11.42
C ILE A 118 -33.47 -15.05 -10.23
N ASP A 119 -34.00 -14.89 -9.03
CA ASP A 119 -33.19 -14.81 -7.81
C ASP A 119 -32.56 -16.17 -7.50
N VAL A 120 -31.31 -16.19 -7.04
CA VAL A 120 -30.59 -17.43 -6.71
C VAL A 120 -30.08 -17.42 -5.29
N ILE A 121 -30.33 -18.51 -4.54
CA ILE A 121 -29.68 -18.80 -3.26
C ILE A 121 -28.71 -19.96 -3.48
N SER A 122 -27.44 -19.74 -3.19
CA SER A 122 -26.41 -20.73 -3.43
C SER A 122 -25.50 -20.94 -2.22
N THR A 123 -24.66 -21.96 -2.27
CA THR A 123 -23.72 -22.32 -1.20
C THR A 123 -22.29 -22.36 -1.70
N VAL A 124 -21.34 -21.97 -0.85
CA VAL A 124 -19.90 -22.09 -1.14
C VAL A 124 -19.11 -22.34 0.15
N ASN A 125 -18.00 -23.03 0.06
CA ASN A 125 -17.02 -23.11 1.16
C ASN A 125 -15.86 -22.14 0.92
N ILE A 126 -15.28 -21.63 2.01
CA ILE A 126 -14.13 -20.71 1.97
C ILE A 126 -12.95 -21.26 1.14
N GLN A 127 -12.76 -22.57 1.16
CA GLN A 127 -11.69 -23.27 0.43
C GLN A 127 -11.78 -23.13 -1.09
N HIS A 128 -12.94 -22.81 -1.62
CA HIS A 128 -13.17 -22.64 -3.05
C HIS A 128 -12.97 -21.22 -3.55
N ILE A 129 -12.68 -20.25 -2.68
CA ILE A 129 -12.37 -18.87 -3.08
C ILE A 129 -10.97 -18.84 -3.67
N GLU A 130 -10.85 -18.34 -4.90
CA GLU A 130 -9.62 -18.42 -5.69
C GLU A 130 -8.43 -17.74 -5.01
N SER A 131 -8.63 -16.54 -4.45
CA SER A 131 -7.55 -15.78 -3.76
C SER A 131 -7.04 -16.44 -2.48
N LEU A 132 -7.78 -17.39 -1.91
CA LEU A 132 -7.43 -18.08 -0.67
C LEU A 132 -6.85 -19.48 -0.88
N ASN A 133 -6.74 -19.93 -2.14
CA ASN A 133 -6.38 -21.31 -2.46
C ASN A 133 -5.00 -21.73 -1.91
N ASP A 134 -4.01 -20.85 -2.00
CA ASP A 134 -2.66 -21.07 -1.47
C ASP A 134 -2.64 -21.17 0.07
N VAL A 135 -3.41 -20.33 0.75
CA VAL A 135 -3.54 -20.34 2.21
C VAL A 135 -4.27 -21.60 2.67
N VAL A 136 -5.32 -21.99 1.96
CA VAL A 136 -6.07 -23.23 2.23
C VAL A 136 -5.18 -24.46 2.04
N GLU A 137 -4.34 -24.48 1.00
CA GLU A 137 -3.36 -25.56 0.79
C GLU A 137 -2.35 -25.62 1.95
N GLN A 138 -1.85 -24.49 2.41
CA GLN A 138 -0.93 -24.43 3.57
C GLN A 138 -1.57 -24.97 4.86
N ILE A 139 -2.86 -24.68 5.09
CA ILE A 139 -3.60 -25.12 6.28
C ILE A 139 -3.93 -26.60 6.21
N THR A 140 -4.44 -27.06 5.06
CA THR A 140 -5.03 -28.40 4.92
C THR A 140 -4.10 -29.44 4.30
N GLY A 141 -3.07 -28.99 3.57
CA GLY A 141 -2.21 -29.83 2.74
C GLY A 141 -2.90 -30.31 1.45
N ILE A 142 -4.05 -29.75 1.07
CA ILE A 142 -4.85 -30.18 -0.08
C ILE A 142 -5.03 -29.03 -1.06
N VAL A 143 -4.62 -29.24 -2.31
CA VAL A 143 -4.87 -28.30 -3.41
C VAL A 143 -6.34 -28.38 -3.82
N GLN A 144 -7.05 -27.26 -3.77
CA GLN A 144 -8.41 -27.17 -4.26
C GLN A 144 -8.40 -26.90 -5.77
N ARG A 145 -9.06 -27.77 -6.52
CA ARG A 145 -9.16 -27.64 -7.99
C ARG A 145 -10.45 -26.93 -8.43
N GLU A 146 -11.47 -27.02 -7.61
CA GLU A 146 -12.72 -26.32 -7.82
C GLU A 146 -12.65 -24.97 -7.13
N THR A 147 -12.55 -23.91 -7.91
CA THR A 147 -12.46 -22.54 -7.42
C THR A 147 -13.49 -21.66 -8.08
N ILE A 148 -13.85 -20.59 -7.36
CA ILE A 148 -14.72 -19.51 -7.82
C ILE A 148 -13.96 -18.19 -7.72
N PRO A 149 -13.99 -17.33 -8.76
CA PRO A 149 -13.38 -16.01 -8.69
C PRO A 149 -13.98 -15.16 -7.56
N ASP A 150 -13.16 -14.43 -6.85
CA ASP A 150 -13.58 -13.51 -5.77
C ASP A 150 -14.63 -12.51 -6.24
N THR A 151 -14.53 -12.07 -7.50
CA THR A 151 -15.45 -11.11 -8.09
C THR A 151 -16.90 -11.60 -8.09
N VAL A 152 -17.15 -12.91 -8.27
CA VAL A 152 -18.52 -13.47 -8.25
C VAL A 152 -19.16 -13.30 -6.87
N LEU A 153 -18.39 -13.57 -5.81
CA LEU A 153 -18.88 -13.42 -4.44
C LEU A 153 -19.04 -11.94 -4.04
N ARG A 154 -18.11 -11.08 -4.47
CA ARG A 154 -18.18 -9.63 -4.21
C ARG A 154 -19.31 -8.93 -4.93
N HIS A 155 -19.82 -9.49 -6.04
CA HIS A 155 -20.97 -8.99 -6.76
C HIS A 155 -22.29 -9.64 -6.29
N ALA A 156 -22.24 -10.59 -5.36
CA ALA A 156 -23.44 -11.12 -4.75
C ALA A 156 -24.17 -10.03 -3.95
N ASP A 157 -25.50 -10.00 -4.05
CA ASP A 157 -26.32 -9.02 -3.32
C ASP A 157 -26.27 -9.26 -1.81
N GLN A 158 -26.03 -10.50 -1.40
CA GLN A 158 -25.92 -10.88 0.00
C GLN A 158 -25.00 -12.09 0.17
N VAL A 159 -24.03 -11.98 1.09
CA VAL A 159 -23.24 -13.12 1.55
C VAL A 159 -23.49 -13.32 3.04
N GLU A 160 -23.78 -14.55 3.44
CA GLU A 160 -24.02 -14.92 4.84
C GLU A 160 -23.10 -16.03 5.27
N VAL A 161 -22.49 -15.90 6.46
CA VAL A 161 -21.66 -16.97 7.02
C VAL A 161 -22.53 -17.95 7.80
N VAL A 162 -22.51 -19.21 7.34
CA VAL A 162 -23.06 -20.34 8.12
C VAL A 162 -21.95 -20.88 8.99
N ASP A 163 -21.98 -20.53 10.27
CA ASP A 163 -20.93 -20.84 11.23
C ASP A 163 -21.27 -22.01 12.15
N LEU A 164 -20.29 -22.88 12.36
CA LEU A 164 -20.36 -23.94 13.36
C LEU A 164 -19.01 -24.07 14.05
N ALA A 165 -19.03 -24.13 15.39
CA ALA A 165 -17.80 -24.29 16.16
C ALA A 165 -17.01 -25.54 15.69
N PRO A 166 -15.66 -25.47 15.55
CA PRO A 166 -14.85 -26.56 15.03
C PRO A 166 -15.04 -27.91 15.73
N GLN A 167 -15.21 -27.88 17.08
CA GLN A 167 -15.47 -29.09 17.83
C GLN A 167 -16.86 -29.68 17.52
N ALA A 168 -17.90 -28.85 17.44
CA ALA A 168 -19.25 -29.29 17.10
C ALA A 168 -19.31 -29.90 15.69
N LEU A 169 -18.55 -29.34 14.74
CA LEU A 169 -18.43 -29.94 13.39
C LEU A 169 -17.75 -31.32 13.45
N ARG A 170 -16.70 -31.49 14.25
CA ARG A 170 -16.05 -32.78 14.45
C ARG A 170 -16.97 -33.82 15.08
N ASP A 171 -17.75 -33.41 16.09
CA ASP A 171 -18.72 -34.28 16.74
C ASP A 171 -19.81 -34.73 15.75
N ARG A 172 -20.30 -33.81 14.92
CA ARG A 172 -21.23 -34.10 13.81
C ARG A 172 -20.64 -35.02 12.75
N LEU A 173 -19.35 -34.89 12.46
CA LEU A 173 -18.62 -35.80 11.56
C LEU A 173 -18.52 -37.21 12.17
N SER A 174 -18.20 -37.30 13.45
CA SER A 174 -18.04 -38.58 14.17
C SER A 174 -19.34 -39.35 14.32
N SER A 175 -20.51 -38.66 14.35
CA SER A 175 -21.82 -39.30 14.38
C SER A 175 -22.27 -39.87 13.01
N GLY A 176 -21.49 -39.62 11.95
CA GLY A 176 -21.81 -40.13 10.61
C GLY A 176 -22.77 -39.26 9.77
N ASP A 177 -23.09 -38.07 10.28
CA ASP A 177 -24.06 -37.15 9.61
C ASP A 177 -23.46 -36.47 8.36
N VAL A 178 -22.15 -36.51 8.17
CA VAL A 178 -21.47 -35.78 7.05
C VAL A 178 -20.83 -36.74 6.06
N TYR A 179 -20.21 -37.82 6.54
CA TYR A 179 -19.53 -38.85 5.73
C TYR A 179 -19.94 -40.26 6.17
N PRO A 180 -19.92 -41.26 5.25
CA PRO A 180 -20.06 -42.67 5.60
C PRO A 180 -19.01 -43.10 6.61
N SER A 181 -19.36 -43.99 7.52
CA SER A 181 -18.54 -44.47 8.64
C SER A 181 -17.12 -44.89 8.25
N GLU A 182 -16.94 -45.44 7.06
CA GLU A 182 -15.67 -45.94 6.51
C GLU A 182 -14.65 -44.82 6.24
N ARG A 183 -15.10 -43.57 5.98
CA ARG A 183 -14.26 -42.42 5.65
C ARG A 183 -14.04 -41.46 6.81
N ILE A 184 -14.75 -41.61 7.91
CA ILE A 184 -14.73 -40.70 9.07
C ILE A 184 -13.32 -40.57 9.65
N ASN A 185 -12.62 -41.69 9.91
CA ASN A 185 -11.31 -41.67 10.55
C ASN A 185 -10.24 -40.98 9.67
N ALA A 186 -10.28 -41.20 8.37
CA ALA A 186 -9.36 -40.53 7.43
C ALA A 186 -9.68 -39.02 7.32
N ALA A 187 -10.93 -38.66 7.30
CA ALA A 187 -11.35 -37.25 7.27
C ALA A 187 -10.93 -36.49 8.54
N LEU A 188 -11.20 -37.05 9.73
CA LEU A 188 -10.85 -36.46 11.03
C LEU A 188 -9.34 -36.35 11.26
N SER A 189 -8.54 -37.26 10.70
CA SER A 189 -7.08 -37.27 10.86
C SER A 189 -6.36 -36.34 9.87
N ASN A 190 -7.02 -35.88 8.83
CA ASN A 190 -6.44 -35.04 7.77
C ASN A 190 -7.10 -33.65 7.72
N TYR A 191 -8.06 -33.44 6.84
CA TYR A 191 -8.67 -32.15 6.59
C TYR A 191 -9.38 -31.59 7.83
N PHE A 192 -10.15 -32.42 8.55
CA PHE A 192 -10.97 -32.01 9.68
C PHE A 192 -10.24 -32.05 11.04
N ARG A 193 -8.93 -31.81 11.04
CA ARG A 193 -8.19 -31.55 12.29
C ARG A 193 -8.71 -30.27 12.93
N LEU A 194 -8.78 -30.24 14.27
CA LEU A 194 -9.29 -29.10 15.00
C LEU A 194 -8.59 -27.79 14.60
N GLY A 195 -7.25 -27.83 14.48
CA GLY A 195 -6.46 -26.67 14.04
C GLY A 195 -6.82 -26.19 12.65
N ASN A 196 -6.99 -27.10 11.68
CA ASN A 196 -7.36 -26.76 10.31
C ASN A 196 -8.75 -26.11 10.26
N LEU A 197 -9.74 -26.70 10.95
CA LEU A 197 -11.09 -26.16 11.02
C LEU A 197 -11.12 -24.78 11.71
N THR A 198 -10.31 -24.58 12.73
CA THR A 198 -10.18 -23.29 13.40
C THR A 198 -9.62 -22.23 12.44
N ALA A 199 -8.55 -22.58 11.70
CA ALA A 199 -7.94 -21.68 10.72
C ALA A 199 -8.86 -21.38 9.53
N LEU A 200 -9.57 -22.38 8.99
CA LEU A 200 -10.54 -22.18 7.92
C LEU A 200 -11.73 -21.30 8.37
N ARG A 201 -12.18 -21.48 9.62
CA ARG A 201 -13.22 -20.63 10.22
C ARG A 201 -12.73 -19.19 10.35
N GLU A 202 -11.51 -18.98 10.82
CA GLU A 202 -10.88 -17.68 10.90
C GLU A 202 -10.80 -17.01 9.54
N LEU A 203 -10.36 -17.75 8.50
CA LEU A 203 -10.34 -17.24 7.13
C LEU A 203 -11.71 -16.80 6.64
N ALA A 204 -12.77 -17.59 6.90
CA ALA A 204 -14.13 -17.24 6.49
C ALA A 204 -14.63 -15.96 7.18
N LEU A 205 -14.33 -15.80 8.47
CA LEU A 205 -14.71 -14.61 9.22
C LEU A 205 -13.91 -13.37 8.79
N LEU A 206 -12.61 -13.52 8.51
CA LEU A 206 -11.78 -12.44 8.00
C LEU A 206 -12.20 -11.99 6.61
N TRP A 207 -12.46 -12.95 5.70
CA TRP A 207 -12.95 -12.65 4.36
C TRP A 207 -14.27 -11.87 4.40
N MET A 208 -15.22 -12.32 5.23
CA MET A 208 -16.50 -11.63 5.43
C MET A 208 -16.29 -10.21 5.99
N ALA A 209 -15.38 -10.06 6.96
CA ALA A 209 -15.10 -8.76 7.54
C ALA A 209 -14.51 -7.77 6.50
N ASP A 210 -13.68 -8.27 5.59
CA ASP A 210 -13.10 -7.46 4.50
C ASP A 210 -14.17 -7.09 3.45
N ASP A 211 -15.09 -8.01 3.15
CA ASP A 211 -16.22 -7.76 2.25
C ASP A 211 -17.15 -6.66 2.81
N VAL A 212 -17.52 -6.75 4.08
CA VAL A 212 -18.31 -5.72 4.78
C VAL A 212 -17.60 -4.36 4.80
N ASP A 213 -16.28 -4.34 5.02
CA ASP A 213 -15.48 -3.11 4.99
C ASP A 213 -15.50 -2.45 3.61
N GLN A 214 -15.41 -3.25 2.54
CA GLN A 214 -15.48 -2.77 1.17
C GLN A 214 -16.88 -2.23 0.83
N ALA A 215 -17.94 -2.93 1.24
CA ALA A 215 -19.32 -2.49 1.05
C ALA A 215 -19.60 -1.16 1.79
N LEU A 216 -19.11 -1.04 3.02
CA LEU A 216 -19.22 0.21 3.80
C LEU A 216 -18.45 1.37 3.15
N LYS A 217 -17.28 1.10 2.54
CA LYS A 217 -16.52 2.11 1.82
C LYS A 217 -17.31 2.63 0.61
N LEU A 218 -17.85 1.74 -0.21
CA LEU A 218 -18.68 2.11 -1.37
C LEU A 218 -19.92 2.89 -0.93
N TYR A 219 -20.63 2.43 0.09
CA TYR A 219 -21.81 3.10 0.64
C TYR A 219 -21.52 4.54 1.06
N ARG A 220 -20.37 4.78 1.73
CA ARG A 220 -19.97 6.12 2.15
C ARG A 220 -19.62 7.01 0.95
N GLU A 221 -18.91 6.47 -0.04
CA GLU A 221 -18.56 7.19 -1.27
C GLU A 221 -19.82 7.62 -2.02
N GLU A 222 -20.80 6.74 -2.17
CA GLU A 222 -22.07 7.02 -2.84
C GLU A 222 -22.94 8.06 -2.11
N HIS A 223 -22.90 8.07 -0.77
CA HIS A 223 -23.73 8.95 0.04
C HIS A 223 -22.99 10.21 0.54
N GLY A 224 -21.75 10.42 0.12
CA GLY A 224 -20.95 11.60 0.53
C GLY A 224 -20.73 11.66 2.04
N ILE A 225 -20.64 10.52 2.74
CA ILE A 225 -20.44 10.47 4.19
C ILE A 225 -18.95 10.62 4.48
N GLU A 226 -18.55 11.82 4.93
CA GLU A 226 -17.16 12.11 5.28
C GLU A 226 -16.76 11.61 6.67
N GLY A 227 -17.72 11.26 7.52
CA GLY A 227 -17.51 10.74 8.88
C GLY A 227 -16.92 9.34 8.90
N ARG A 228 -16.04 9.05 9.88
CA ARG A 228 -15.47 7.73 10.08
C ARG A 228 -16.37 6.83 10.91
N TRP A 229 -16.42 5.58 10.52
CA TRP A 229 -16.98 4.53 11.35
C TRP A 229 -15.82 3.66 11.85
N GLU A 230 -15.47 3.80 13.13
CA GLU A 230 -14.33 3.13 13.77
C GLU A 230 -14.63 1.64 14.02
N ALA A 231 -14.87 0.89 12.94
CA ALA A 231 -15.12 -0.56 13.05
C ALA A 231 -13.83 -1.35 13.34
N ARG A 232 -12.67 -0.81 12.94
CA ARG A 232 -11.32 -1.38 13.19
C ARG A 232 -10.32 -0.28 13.46
N GLU A 233 -9.41 -0.52 14.41
CA GLU A 233 -8.25 0.34 14.63
C GLU A 233 -7.22 0.17 13.51
N ARG A 234 -7.03 1.18 12.68
CA ARG A 234 -5.98 1.22 11.66
C ARG A 234 -4.92 2.23 12.05
N VAL A 235 -3.73 1.73 12.36
CA VAL A 235 -2.61 2.53 12.83
C VAL A 235 -1.62 2.76 11.69
N VAL A 236 -1.59 3.97 11.16
CA VAL A 236 -0.61 4.38 10.14
C VAL A 236 0.65 4.89 10.81
N VAL A 237 1.82 4.37 10.44
CA VAL A 237 3.13 4.78 10.93
C VAL A 237 3.91 5.48 9.83
N ALA A 238 4.17 6.77 10.00
CA ALA A 238 4.95 7.55 9.06
C ALA A 238 6.46 7.32 9.26
N LEU A 239 7.13 6.81 8.22
CA LEU A 239 8.55 6.53 8.21
C LEU A 239 9.32 7.61 7.45
N THR A 240 10.49 7.98 7.96
CA THR A 240 11.40 8.92 7.28
C THR A 240 12.60 8.23 6.65
N GLY A 241 12.73 6.88 6.82
CA GLY A 241 13.94 6.12 6.46
C GLY A 241 15.12 6.38 7.39
N GLY A 242 14.88 6.97 8.55
CA GLY A 242 15.89 7.19 9.60
C GLY A 242 15.89 6.07 10.65
N PRO A 243 16.87 6.08 11.58
CA PRO A 243 17.03 5.05 12.61
C PRO A 243 15.87 5.01 13.63
N GLU A 244 15.05 6.05 13.69
CA GLU A 244 13.85 6.13 14.53
C GLU A 244 12.73 5.20 14.07
N GLY A 245 12.74 4.79 12.80
CA GLY A 245 11.66 4.01 12.19
C GLY A 245 11.36 2.73 12.94
N GLU A 246 12.36 2.00 13.45
CA GLU A 246 12.13 0.80 14.27
C GLU A 246 11.32 1.10 15.54
N THR A 247 11.63 2.22 16.21
CA THR A 247 10.92 2.62 17.44
C THR A 247 9.48 2.98 17.13
N LEU A 248 9.23 3.69 16.00
CA LEU A 248 7.90 4.06 15.55
C LEU A 248 7.08 2.82 15.20
N LEU A 249 7.65 1.88 14.44
CA LEU A 249 6.99 0.63 14.05
C LEU A 249 6.60 -0.22 15.25
N ARG A 250 7.52 -0.44 16.20
CA ARG A 250 7.22 -1.19 17.43
C ARG A 250 6.17 -0.48 18.30
N ARG A 251 6.10 0.85 18.26
CA ARG A 251 5.07 1.60 18.98
C ARG A 251 3.73 1.46 18.28
N GLY A 252 3.66 1.65 16.96
CA GLY A 252 2.46 1.45 16.15
C GLY A 252 1.91 0.03 16.27
N ALA A 253 2.76 -0.99 16.19
CA ALA A 253 2.36 -2.38 16.38
C ALA A 253 1.74 -2.64 17.77
N ARG A 254 2.28 -2.05 18.84
CA ARG A 254 1.69 -2.16 20.17
C ARG A 254 0.34 -1.43 20.30
N ILE A 255 0.13 -0.37 19.55
CA ILE A 255 -1.15 0.33 19.52
C ILE A 255 -2.15 -0.55 18.76
N ALA A 256 -1.83 -1.02 17.56
CA ALA A 256 -2.67 -1.91 16.77
C ALA A 256 -3.04 -3.20 17.53
N ALA A 257 -2.10 -3.82 18.23
CA ALA A 257 -2.31 -5.05 19.00
C ALA A 257 -3.24 -4.89 20.23
N ARG A 258 -3.59 -3.67 20.62
CA ARG A 258 -4.54 -3.45 21.75
C ARG A 258 -5.99 -3.66 21.35
N SER A 259 -6.29 -3.51 20.07
CA SER A 259 -7.64 -3.67 19.54
C SER A 259 -7.74 -5.00 18.82
N SER A 260 -8.84 -5.71 19.02
CA SER A 260 -9.10 -6.95 18.28
C SER A 260 -9.24 -6.63 16.79
N GLY A 261 -8.34 -7.18 15.96
CA GLY A 261 -8.31 -6.92 14.53
C GLY A 261 -7.62 -5.59 14.14
N GLY A 262 -6.83 -4.98 15.03
CA GLY A 262 -6.08 -3.77 14.72
C GLY A 262 -5.02 -4.02 13.64
N GLU A 263 -4.92 -3.10 12.67
CA GLU A 263 -4.05 -3.18 11.51
C GLU A 263 -2.89 -2.20 11.60
N LEU A 264 -1.68 -2.66 11.29
CA LEU A 264 -0.47 -1.84 11.23
C LEU A 264 -0.12 -1.53 9.77
N ILE A 265 -0.13 -0.25 9.42
CA ILE A 265 0.21 0.22 8.07
C ILE A 265 1.42 1.16 8.17
N ALA A 266 2.53 0.79 7.57
CA ALA A 266 3.72 1.64 7.51
C ALA A 266 3.80 2.38 6.19
N VAL A 267 4.05 3.68 6.24
CA VAL A 267 4.10 4.54 5.05
C VAL A 267 5.40 5.30 4.99
N PHE A 268 6.06 5.22 3.85
CA PHE A 268 7.20 6.05 3.50
C PHE A 268 6.82 6.95 2.32
N VAL A 269 6.88 8.27 2.52
CA VAL A 269 6.64 9.25 1.45
C VAL A 269 7.99 9.74 0.93
N SER A 270 8.28 9.46 -0.34
CA SER A 270 9.45 10.00 -1.04
C SER A 270 9.08 11.33 -1.71
N SER A 271 9.96 12.31 -1.53
CA SER A 271 9.80 13.60 -2.20
C SER A 271 10.23 13.51 -3.66
N GLU A 272 9.46 14.08 -4.59
CA GLU A 272 9.76 14.14 -6.03
C GLU A 272 11.10 14.82 -6.33
N ASP A 273 11.55 15.73 -5.47
CA ASP A 273 12.81 16.46 -5.64
C ASP A 273 14.05 15.66 -5.23
N GLY A 274 13.91 14.42 -4.77
CA GLY A 274 15.00 13.52 -4.42
C GLY A 274 15.95 14.04 -3.33
N LEU A 275 15.61 15.16 -2.68
CA LEU A 275 16.47 15.83 -1.68
C LEU A 275 16.56 15.07 -0.36
N ARG A 276 15.64 14.13 -0.13
CA ARG A 276 15.64 13.23 1.02
C ARG A 276 15.76 11.79 0.54
N SER A 277 16.96 11.39 0.15
CA SER A 277 17.22 9.96 -0.07
C SER A 277 17.28 9.28 1.30
N PRO A 278 16.38 8.33 1.57
CA PRO A 278 16.51 7.46 2.74
C PRO A 278 17.83 6.70 2.64
N ARG A 279 18.33 6.23 3.76
CA ARG A 279 19.40 5.23 3.72
C ARG A 279 18.78 3.93 3.21
N PRO A 280 19.16 3.42 2.03
CA PRO A 280 18.46 2.27 1.44
C PRO A 280 18.43 1.04 2.37
N THR A 281 19.53 0.84 3.10
CA THR A 281 19.67 -0.25 4.08
C THR A 281 18.68 -0.14 5.25
N GLU A 282 18.42 1.07 5.75
CA GLU A 282 17.48 1.29 6.85
C GLU A 282 16.03 1.05 6.40
N LEU A 283 15.68 1.50 5.20
CA LEU A 283 14.33 1.30 4.66
C LEU A 283 14.02 -0.17 4.40
N ILE A 284 14.99 -0.93 3.86
CA ILE A 284 14.86 -2.39 3.67
C ILE A 284 14.63 -3.08 5.02
N ARG A 285 15.40 -2.70 6.03
CA ARG A 285 15.28 -3.26 7.39
C ARG A 285 13.93 -2.93 8.03
N GLN A 286 13.44 -1.69 7.85
CA GLN A 286 12.13 -1.27 8.32
C GLN A 286 11.01 -2.03 7.61
N ARG A 287 11.11 -2.25 6.30
CA ARG A 287 10.15 -3.05 5.54
C ARG A 287 10.09 -4.50 6.06
N GLN A 288 11.24 -5.13 6.30
CA GLN A 288 11.30 -6.46 6.90
C GLN A 288 10.66 -6.51 8.29
N LEU A 289 10.93 -5.49 9.11
CA LEU A 289 10.33 -5.38 10.44
C LEU A 289 8.81 -5.24 10.39
N VAL A 290 8.26 -4.46 9.45
CA VAL A 290 6.82 -4.32 9.26
C VAL A 290 6.18 -5.67 8.98
N THR A 291 6.74 -6.45 8.04
CA THR A 291 6.25 -7.80 7.73
C THR A 291 6.33 -8.73 8.95
N THR A 292 7.42 -8.66 9.73
CA THR A 292 7.57 -9.45 10.97
C THR A 292 6.54 -9.07 12.03
N LEU A 293 6.09 -7.81 12.05
CA LEU A 293 5.08 -7.31 12.97
C LEU A 293 3.63 -7.53 12.45
N GLY A 294 3.47 -8.23 11.32
CA GLY A 294 2.16 -8.49 10.71
C GLY A 294 1.52 -7.29 10.03
N GLY A 295 2.32 -6.26 9.69
CA GLY A 295 1.82 -5.06 9.04
C GLY A 295 2.10 -5.01 7.54
N THR A 296 1.53 -4.01 6.87
CA THR A 296 1.73 -3.70 5.45
C THR A 296 2.64 -2.49 5.27
N PHE A 297 3.43 -2.46 4.19
CA PHE A 297 4.35 -1.36 3.87
C PHE A 297 3.99 -0.71 2.54
N HIS A 298 3.76 0.61 2.57
CA HIS A 298 3.44 1.41 1.40
C HIS A 298 4.51 2.47 1.14
N GLN A 299 4.87 2.64 -0.12
CA GLN A 299 5.76 3.70 -0.57
C GLN A 299 5.01 4.63 -1.51
N LEU A 300 4.94 5.90 -1.13
CA LEU A 300 4.26 6.94 -1.88
C LEU A 300 5.25 7.95 -2.42
N VAL A 301 4.88 8.64 -3.49
CA VAL A 301 5.64 9.76 -4.05
C VAL A 301 4.76 11.00 -3.96
N GLY A 302 5.29 12.09 -3.38
CA GLY A 302 4.53 13.33 -3.25
C GLY A 302 5.44 14.54 -3.07
N SER A 303 5.01 15.68 -3.60
CA SER A 303 5.71 16.97 -3.45
C SER A 303 5.49 17.58 -2.08
N ASP A 304 4.32 17.36 -1.48
CA ASP A 304 3.95 17.78 -0.11
C ASP A 304 3.77 16.54 0.78
N ILE A 305 4.79 16.25 1.60
CA ILE A 305 4.79 15.06 2.46
C ILE A 305 3.64 15.05 3.48
N PRO A 306 3.34 16.14 4.23
CA PRO A 306 2.18 16.19 5.10
C PRO A 306 0.86 15.89 4.41
N ALA A 307 0.55 16.58 3.32
CA ALA A 307 -0.69 16.39 2.58
C ALA A 307 -0.81 14.95 2.05
N THR A 308 0.23 14.43 1.36
CA THR A 308 0.25 13.06 0.85
C THR A 308 0.04 12.01 1.95
N LEU A 309 0.61 12.23 3.15
CA LEU A 309 0.45 11.31 4.27
C LEU A 309 -0.97 11.33 4.84
N ILE A 310 -1.57 12.51 4.96
CA ILE A 310 -2.94 12.71 5.45
C ILE A 310 -3.93 12.12 4.45
N ASP A 311 -3.80 12.42 3.17
CA ASP A 311 -4.65 11.87 2.10
C ASP A 311 -4.61 10.33 2.10
N PHE A 312 -3.41 9.77 2.23
CA PHE A 312 -3.28 8.32 2.36
C PHE A 312 -3.94 7.78 3.62
N ALA A 313 -3.71 8.41 4.78
CA ALA A 313 -4.32 7.99 6.04
C ALA A 313 -5.87 8.02 5.94
N HIS A 314 -6.43 9.03 5.28
CA HIS A 314 -7.87 9.10 4.98
C HIS A 314 -8.31 7.98 4.03
N SER A 315 -7.55 7.70 2.96
CA SER A 315 -7.91 6.67 1.97
C SER A 315 -7.97 5.25 2.55
N VAL A 316 -7.16 4.97 3.58
CA VAL A 316 -7.17 3.68 4.30
C VAL A 316 -8.03 3.69 5.55
N ASN A 317 -8.81 4.75 5.82
CA ASN A 317 -9.60 4.94 7.04
C ASN A 317 -8.76 4.75 8.32
N ALA A 318 -7.55 5.32 8.35
CA ALA A 318 -6.71 5.24 9.53
C ALA A 318 -7.38 5.93 10.73
N THR A 319 -7.44 5.27 11.86
CA THR A 319 -7.93 5.85 13.12
C THR A 319 -6.82 6.57 13.85
N GLN A 320 -5.59 6.08 13.69
CA GLN A 320 -4.42 6.60 14.40
C GLN A 320 -3.22 6.79 13.46
N LEU A 321 -2.50 7.90 13.65
CA LEU A 321 -1.30 8.24 12.91
C LEU A 321 -0.10 8.40 13.86
N VAL A 322 0.93 7.59 13.72
CA VAL A 322 2.15 7.61 14.52
C VAL A 322 3.25 8.32 13.76
N ILE A 323 3.75 9.41 14.31
CA ILE A 323 4.84 10.21 13.73
C ILE A 323 6.02 10.38 14.68
N GLY A 324 7.21 10.55 14.15
CA GLY A 324 8.41 10.84 14.93
C GLY A 324 8.50 12.32 15.34
N ALA A 325 8.89 12.57 16.60
CA ALA A 325 9.16 13.92 17.06
C ALA A 325 10.41 14.50 16.40
N THR A 326 10.30 15.67 15.76
CA THR A 326 11.43 16.42 15.21
C THR A 326 11.80 17.55 16.16
N ARG A 327 12.93 17.45 16.85
CA ARG A 327 13.46 18.56 17.65
C ARG A 327 14.28 19.49 16.77
N ARG A 328 13.64 20.46 16.14
CA ARG A 328 14.32 21.56 15.46
C ARG A 328 14.64 22.65 16.47
N GLY A 329 15.89 23.17 16.43
CA GLY A 329 16.25 24.35 17.22
C GLY A 329 15.38 25.55 16.86
N TRP A 330 15.27 26.53 17.79
CA TRP A 330 14.42 27.72 17.60
C TRP A 330 14.75 28.52 16.33
N LEU A 331 16.04 28.64 15.97
CA LEU A 331 16.49 29.28 14.72
C LEU A 331 16.01 28.54 13.47
N ALA A 332 15.98 27.21 13.49
CA ALA A 332 15.46 26.41 12.37
C ALA A 332 13.94 26.52 12.23
N LYS A 333 13.22 26.70 13.33
CA LYS A 333 11.78 26.96 13.31
C LYS A 333 11.46 28.32 12.71
N MET A 334 12.27 29.36 13.03
CA MET A 334 12.09 30.72 12.52
C MET A 334 12.36 30.83 11.02
N LEU A 335 13.33 30.07 10.49
CA LEU A 335 13.74 30.13 9.08
C LEU A 335 13.04 29.15 8.16
N SER A 336 12.40 28.07 8.67
CA SER A 336 11.85 26.98 7.86
C SER A 336 10.34 26.81 7.99
N GLY A 337 9.64 27.68 8.74
CA GLY A 337 8.20 27.59 8.98
C GLY A 337 7.79 26.44 9.93
N PRO A 338 6.47 26.18 10.04
CA PRO A 338 5.93 25.15 10.93
C PRO A 338 6.48 23.77 10.57
N GLY A 339 6.80 22.95 11.58
CA GLY A 339 7.32 21.60 11.36
C GLY A 339 6.26 20.68 10.78
N ILE A 340 6.66 19.63 10.06
CA ILE A 340 5.78 18.61 9.46
C ILE A 340 4.75 18.10 10.48
N GLY A 341 5.17 17.81 11.72
CA GLY A 341 4.28 17.34 12.77
C GLY A 341 3.18 18.34 13.16
N SER A 342 3.46 19.66 13.14
CA SER A 342 2.46 20.67 13.46
C SER A 342 1.44 20.88 12.33
N ILE A 343 1.85 20.66 11.08
CA ILE A 343 0.95 20.65 9.93
C ILE A 343 0.02 19.44 10.00
N ILE A 344 0.59 18.27 10.23
CA ILE A 344 -0.18 17.01 10.36
C ILE A 344 -1.24 17.12 11.47
N ILE A 345 -0.87 17.62 12.66
CA ILE A 345 -1.84 17.79 13.76
C ILE A 345 -2.98 18.73 13.39
N ARG A 346 -2.69 19.80 12.64
CA ARG A 346 -3.71 20.77 12.25
C ARG A 346 -4.66 20.23 11.17
N GLU A 347 -4.17 19.35 10.31
CA GLU A 347 -4.86 18.90 9.11
C GLU A 347 -5.34 17.42 9.24
N SER A 348 -5.01 16.73 10.34
CA SER A 348 -5.40 15.32 10.56
C SER A 348 -6.90 15.11 10.80
N GLY A 349 -7.67 16.17 11.07
CA GLY A 349 -9.10 16.04 11.37
C GLY A 349 -9.35 15.10 12.56
N ASP A 350 -10.14 14.06 12.30
CA ASP A 350 -10.54 13.07 13.32
C ASP A 350 -9.48 11.95 13.55
N ILE A 351 -8.28 12.03 12.93
CA ILE A 351 -7.22 11.04 13.15
C ILE A 351 -6.46 11.36 14.42
N ASP A 352 -6.38 10.42 15.36
CA ASP A 352 -5.55 10.55 16.55
C ASP A 352 -4.07 10.54 16.20
N VAL A 353 -3.36 11.65 16.48
CA VAL A 353 -1.94 11.79 16.14
C VAL A 353 -1.05 11.48 17.35
N HIS A 354 -0.28 10.40 17.26
CA HIS A 354 0.71 10.01 18.26
C HIS A 354 2.11 10.51 17.89
N ILE A 355 2.64 11.45 18.68
CA ILE A 355 4.01 11.93 18.51
C ILE A 355 4.95 11.13 19.40
N VAL A 356 5.84 10.36 18.79
CA VAL A 356 6.78 9.50 19.50
C VAL A 356 8.15 10.17 19.60
N ASN A 357 8.58 10.41 20.83
CA ASN A 357 9.96 10.85 21.10
C ASN A 357 10.93 9.67 20.95
N HIS A 358 12.02 9.88 20.24
CA HIS A 358 13.08 8.87 20.07
C HIS A 358 14.46 9.42 20.45
N ALA A 359 15.34 8.56 20.92
CA ALA A 359 16.68 8.95 21.41
C ALA A 359 17.56 9.62 20.33
N ALA A 360 17.34 9.27 19.04
CA ALA A 360 18.06 9.89 17.91
C ALA A 360 17.70 11.37 17.71
N ALA A 361 16.53 11.84 18.20
CA ALA A 361 16.14 13.25 18.13
C ALA A 361 17.04 14.17 18.99
N ALA A 362 17.81 13.62 19.92
CA ALA A 362 18.69 14.38 20.82
C ALA A 362 20.13 14.56 20.26
N ARG A 363 20.50 13.83 19.21
CA ARG A 363 21.82 14.00 18.59
C ARG A 363 21.74 15.12 17.56
N PHE A 364 22.33 16.25 17.89
CA PHE A 364 22.66 17.29 16.95
C PHE A 364 23.72 16.72 15.98
N THR A 365 23.29 16.02 14.95
CA THR A 365 24.17 15.73 13.82
C THR A 365 24.32 17.03 13.05
N LEU A 366 25.48 17.66 13.16
CA LEU A 366 25.89 18.65 12.17
C LEU A 366 25.58 18.08 10.79
N PRO A 367 24.94 18.86 9.90
CA PRO A 367 24.69 18.40 8.53
C PRO A 367 26.04 17.84 8.03
N ASN A 368 25.97 16.61 7.50
CA ASN A 368 27.18 15.87 7.07
C ASN A 368 27.84 16.69 5.96
N LEU A 369 28.76 17.53 6.35
CA LEU A 369 29.48 18.47 5.50
C LEU A 369 30.32 17.75 4.43
N SER A 370 30.52 16.44 4.62
CA SER A 370 31.22 15.58 3.66
C SER A 370 30.32 15.06 2.51
N ALA A 371 29.02 15.13 2.63
CA ALA A 371 28.08 14.71 1.59
C ALA A 371 27.72 15.84 0.61
N GLY A 372 28.74 16.54 0.11
CA GLY A 372 28.53 17.44 -1.04
C GLY A 372 28.11 16.65 -2.27
N ALA A 373 27.08 17.10 -2.94
CA ALA A 373 26.56 16.49 -4.17
C ALA A 373 27.56 16.45 -5.35
N VAL A 374 28.79 16.82 -5.12
CA VAL A 374 29.84 16.98 -6.12
C VAL A 374 30.92 15.93 -5.90
N SER A 375 31.32 15.21 -6.96
CA SER A 375 32.41 14.22 -6.91
C SER A 375 33.69 14.83 -6.42
N VAL A 376 34.53 14.03 -5.75
CA VAL A 376 35.84 14.46 -5.24
C VAL A 376 36.67 15.14 -6.33
N ARG A 377 36.65 14.60 -7.56
CA ARG A 377 37.35 15.18 -8.72
C ARG A 377 36.94 16.64 -8.97
N ARG A 378 35.65 16.94 -8.92
CA ARG A 378 35.12 18.30 -9.14
C ARG A 378 35.48 19.25 -7.99
N ARG A 379 35.52 18.78 -6.74
CA ARG A 379 36.01 19.58 -5.63
C ARG A 379 37.48 19.95 -5.80
N VAL A 380 38.30 18.97 -6.17
CA VAL A 380 39.72 19.20 -6.47
C VAL A 380 39.89 20.23 -7.58
N VAL A 381 39.10 20.10 -8.66
CA VAL A 381 39.09 21.08 -9.78
C VAL A 381 38.68 22.47 -9.27
N GLY A 382 37.63 22.56 -8.41
CA GLY A 382 37.20 23.83 -7.82
C GLY A 382 38.29 24.50 -6.96
N PHE A 383 39.01 23.74 -6.13
CA PHE A 383 40.15 24.27 -5.36
C PHE A 383 41.33 24.64 -6.26
N ALA A 384 41.64 23.83 -7.27
CA ALA A 384 42.68 24.16 -8.24
C ALA A 384 42.34 25.44 -9.00
N THR A 385 41.08 25.63 -9.42
CA THR A 385 40.60 26.87 -10.04
C THR A 385 40.80 28.07 -9.09
N LEU A 386 40.45 27.94 -7.80
CA LEU A 386 40.65 29.00 -6.83
C LEU A 386 42.15 29.41 -6.72
N VAL A 387 43.03 28.42 -6.58
CA VAL A 387 44.49 28.66 -6.39
C VAL A 387 45.13 29.28 -7.61
N THR A 388 44.63 28.96 -8.83
CA THR A 388 45.19 29.52 -10.07
C THR A 388 44.56 30.85 -10.47
N THR A 389 43.25 30.94 -10.46
CA THR A 389 42.52 32.15 -10.95
C THR A 389 42.43 33.24 -9.89
N GLY A 390 42.41 32.90 -8.59
CA GLY A 390 42.39 33.88 -7.50
C GLY A 390 43.59 34.86 -7.51
N PRO A 391 44.82 34.37 -7.41
CA PRO A 391 46.01 35.23 -7.48
C PRO A 391 46.14 35.97 -8.81
N LEU A 392 45.84 35.31 -9.93
CA LEU A 392 45.88 35.92 -11.27
C LEU A 392 44.91 37.12 -11.38
N LEU A 393 43.69 36.92 -10.90
CA LEU A 393 42.66 37.98 -10.88
C LEU A 393 43.10 39.12 -9.96
N THR A 394 43.62 38.81 -8.76
CA THR A 394 44.12 39.80 -7.82
C THR A 394 45.25 40.64 -8.43
N TRP A 395 46.23 39.99 -9.08
CA TRP A 395 47.33 40.65 -9.78
C TRP A 395 46.84 41.55 -10.91
N GLY A 396 45.92 41.05 -11.78
CA GLY A 396 45.35 41.78 -12.89
C GLY A 396 44.59 43.03 -12.44
N LEU A 397 43.74 42.89 -11.41
CA LEU A 397 42.98 43.99 -10.85
C LEU A 397 43.90 45.01 -10.13
N ALA A 398 44.98 44.56 -9.45
CA ALA A 398 45.94 45.44 -8.83
C ALA A 398 46.81 46.19 -9.86
N ALA A 399 47.06 45.64 -11.06
CA ALA A 399 47.75 46.27 -12.17
C ALA A 399 46.90 47.35 -12.87
N ALA A 400 45.58 47.18 -12.93
CA ALA A 400 44.62 48.06 -13.60
C ALA A 400 44.15 49.28 -12.79
N ARG A 401 44.93 49.76 -11.85
CA ARG A 401 44.61 50.76 -10.81
C ARG A 401 43.87 52.00 -11.31
N GLY A 402 42.73 52.36 -10.66
CA GLY A 402 42.01 53.63 -10.76
C GLY A 402 41.18 53.89 -9.49
N PRO A 403 40.94 55.13 -9.12
CA PRO A 403 40.24 55.48 -7.85
C PRO A 403 38.78 55.02 -7.79
N GLU A 404 38.18 54.69 -8.91
CA GLU A 404 36.77 54.28 -8.98
C GLU A 404 36.56 52.78 -9.19
N MET A 405 37.63 51.97 -9.09
CA MET A 405 37.55 50.55 -9.46
C MET A 405 37.08 49.61 -8.33
N LEU A 406 36.81 50.08 -7.11
CA LEU A 406 36.43 49.25 -5.97
C LEU A 406 35.21 48.36 -6.28
N ALA A 407 34.17 48.95 -6.94
CA ALA A 407 32.98 48.21 -7.33
C ALA A 407 33.30 47.10 -8.35
N VAL A 408 34.18 47.33 -9.31
CA VAL A 408 34.63 46.35 -10.30
C VAL A 408 35.37 45.20 -9.63
N VAL A 409 36.24 45.52 -8.65
CA VAL A 409 37.00 44.52 -7.87
C VAL A 409 36.07 43.62 -7.08
N VAL A 410 35.09 44.21 -6.36
CA VAL A 410 34.08 43.45 -5.59
C VAL A 410 33.26 42.53 -6.49
N LEU A 411 32.74 43.05 -7.61
CA LEU A 411 31.96 42.28 -8.55
C LEU A 411 32.75 41.14 -9.21
N SER A 412 34.04 41.37 -9.50
CA SER A 412 34.94 40.37 -10.07
C SER A 412 35.16 39.19 -9.11
N TYR A 413 35.34 39.47 -7.83
CA TYR A 413 35.49 38.43 -6.80
C TYR A 413 34.16 37.69 -6.53
N VAL A 414 33.01 38.37 -6.57
CA VAL A 414 31.70 37.73 -6.50
C VAL A 414 31.54 36.77 -7.69
N LEU A 415 31.84 37.23 -8.90
CA LEU A 415 31.77 36.41 -10.11
C LEU A 415 32.68 35.18 -10.01
N LEU A 416 33.93 35.36 -9.56
CA LEU A 416 34.85 34.25 -9.32
C LEU A 416 34.28 33.23 -8.34
N THR A 417 33.67 33.70 -7.23
CA THR A 417 33.04 32.83 -6.23
C THR A 417 31.89 32.02 -6.81
N VAL A 418 31.05 32.66 -7.66
CA VAL A 418 29.94 31.99 -8.38
C VAL A 418 30.46 30.92 -9.34
N VAL A 419 31.48 31.22 -10.13
CA VAL A 419 32.10 30.28 -11.06
C VAL A 419 32.68 29.07 -10.31
N ILE A 420 33.37 29.32 -9.19
CA ILE A 420 33.89 28.23 -8.35
C ILE A 420 32.76 27.42 -7.71
N ALA A 421 31.62 28.05 -7.35
CA ALA A 421 30.44 27.35 -6.85
C ALA A 421 29.87 26.38 -7.89
N ILE A 422 29.79 26.78 -9.15
CA ILE A 422 29.30 25.96 -10.26
C ILE A 422 30.23 24.76 -10.52
N ILE A 423 31.54 24.98 -10.49
CA ILE A 423 32.56 23.95 -10.79
C ILE A 423 32.75 22.99 -9.63
N GLY A 424 33.03 23.53 -8.44
CA GLY A 424 33.51 22.80 -7.28
C GLY A 424 32.45 22.52 -6.19
N GLY A 425 31.30 23.21 -6.27
CA GLY A 425 30.24 23.14 -5.26
C GLY A 425 30.49 23.99 -4.04
N PHE A 426 29.75 23.75 -2.97
CA PHE A 426 29.67 24.60 -1.79
C PHE A 426 31.04 24.89 -1.10
N TRP A 427 31.85 23.86 -0.82
CA TRP A 427 33.09 24.04 -0.05
C TRP A 427 34.16 24.87 -0.75
N PRO A 428 34.53 24.61 -2.00
CA PRO A 428 35.42 25.48 -2.75
C PRO A 428 34.92 26.93 -2.85
N ALA A 429 33.60 27.11 -2.97
CA ALA A 429 32.99 28.45 -3.06
C ALA A 429 33.07 29.22 -1.73
N VAL A 430 32.87 28.56 -0.58
CA VAL A 430 33.00 29.20 0.73
C VAL A 430 34.46 29.60 0.96
N THR A 431 35.42 28.74 0.64
CA THR A 431 36.87 29.10 0.75
C THR A 431 37.25 30.22 -0.21
N ALA A 432 36.67 30.23 -1.41
CA ALA A 432 36.86 31.33 -2.37
C ALA A 432 36.30 32.66 -1.83
N ALA A 433 35.10 32.64 -1.24
CA ALA A 433 34.52 33.83 -0.62
C ALA A 433 35.38 34.40 0.50
N LEU A 434 35.90 33.54 1.39
CA LEU A 434 36.79 33.97 2.48
C LEU A 434 38.12 34.51 1.95
N ALA A 435 38.74 33.79 1.00
CA ALA A 435 39.99 34.21 0.38
C ALA A 435 39.85 35.52 -0.39
N SER A 436 38.77 35.69 -1.15
CA SER A 436 38.48 36.90 -1.90
C SER A 436 38.20 38.08 -0.97
N GLY A 437 37.47 37.85 0.15
CA GLY A 437 37.24 38.89 1.15
C GLY A 437 38.52 39.37 1.80
N LEU A 438 39.44 38.44 2.17
CA LEU A 438 40.76 38.80 2.70
C LEU A 438 41.62 39.50 1.65
N ALA A 439 41.60 39.07 0.39
CA ALA A 439 42.32 39.69 -0.68
C ALA A 439 41.82 41.12 -0.96
N LEU A 440 40.52 41.34 -0.89
CA LEU A 440 39.88 42.64 -1.05
C LEU A 440 40.35 43.61 0.05
N ASP A 441 40.34 43.18 1.33
CA ASP A 441 40.75 43.97 2.47
C ASP A 441 42.26 44.30 2.37
N PHE A 442 43.08 43.29 2.10
CA PHE A 442 44.53 43.44 2.11
C PHE A 442 45.11 44.25 0.93
N PHE A 443 44.59 44.08 -0.28
CA PHE A 443 45.16 44.69 -1.49
C PHE A 443 44.47 45.96 -1.97
N PHE A 444 43.18 46.16 -1.64
CA PHE A 444 42.36 47.20 -2.27
C PHE A 444 41.77 48.21 -1.28
N ILE A 445 41.77 47.96 0.03
CA ILE A 445 41.27 48.90 1.05
C ILE A 445 42.46 49.59 1.73
N ASP A 446 42.39 50.94 1.88
CA ASP A 446 43.45 51.70 2.57
C ASP A 446 43.27 51.63 4.11
N PRO A 447 44.32 51.44 4.91
CA PRO A 447 45.77 51.35 4.57
C PRO A 447 46.11 49.97 3.99
N ARG A 448 46.68 49.94 2.76
CA ARG A 448 47.00 48.71 2.04
C ARG A 448 48.11 47.93 2.71
N LEU A 449 48.13 46.61 2.45
CA LEU A 449 49.10 45.64 3.00
C LEU A 449 49.02 45.51 4.51
N THR A 450 47.93 45.95 5.13
CA THR A 450 47.63 45.76 6.55
C THR A 450 46.22 45.23 6.71
N VAL A 451 46.07 44.19 7.52
CA VAL A 451 44.73 43.72 7.91
C VAL A 451 44.29 44.63 9.06
N SER A 452 43.70 45.79 8.73
CA SER A 452 43.23 46.72 9.76
C SER A 452 41.71 46.76 9.84
N VAL A 453 41.19 46.19 10.90
CA VAL A 453 39.77 46.24 11.27
C VAL A 453 39.43 47.56 12.00
N GLY A 454 40.06 48.69 11.55
CA GLY A 454 39.96 49.98 12.25
C GLY A 454 38.62 50.71 12.10
N GLN A 455 37.80 50.36 11.13
CA GLN A 455 36.48 51.00 10.89
C GLN A 455 35.39 49.94 10.83
N ILE A 456 34.33 50.13 11.62
CA ILE A 456 33.16 49.25 11.68
C ILE A 456 32.53 49.07 10.29
N GLN A 457 32.61 50.07 9.41
CA GLN A 457 32.07 50.02 8.03
C GLN A 457 32.75 48.92 7.17
N HIS A 458 34.09 48.72 7.30
CA HIS A 458 34.81 47.69 6.55
C HIS A 458 34.48 46.29 7.05
N LEU A 459 34.29 46.12 8.35
CA LEU A 459 33.85 44.84 8.92
C LEU A 459 32.46 44.48 8.46
N VAL A 460 31.52 45.44 8.42
CA VAL A 460 30.15 45.23 7.95
C VAL A 460 30.15 44.90 6.46
N SER A 461 30.96 45.58 5.64
CA SER A 461 31.05 45.32 4.21
C SER A 461 31.61 43.92 3.91
N LEU A 462 32.66 43.50 4.65
CA LEU A 462 33.23 42.15 4.54
C LEU A 462 32.24 41.08 4.96
N LEU A 463 31.51 41.28 6.07
CA LEU A 463 30.49 40.36 6.54
C LEU A 463 29.37 40.22 5.53
N LEU A 464 28.90 41.34 4.98
CA LEU A 464 27.85 41.37 3.96
C LEU A 464 28.30 40.65 2.68
N TYR A 465 29.53 40.86 2.26
CA TYR A 465 30.16 40.16 1.14
C TYR A 465 30.15 38.64 1.35
N ILE A 466 30.62 38.17 2.51
CA ILE A 466 30.67 36.75 2.84
C ILE A 466 29.27 36.15 2.88
N VAL A 467 28.32 36.83 3.52
CA VAL A 467 26.91 36.36 3.59
C VAL A 467 26.31 36.23 2.18
N THR A 468 26.53 37.24 1.32
CA THR A 468 26.02 37.22 -0.07
C THR A 468 26.67 36.07 -0.87
N ALA A 469 27.99 35.92 -0.78
CA ALA A 469 28.73 34.90 -1.50
C ALA A 469 28.31 33.48 -1.08
N VAL A 470 28.13 33.24 0.22
CA VAL A 470 27.63 31.98 0.77
C VAL A 470 26.18 31.75 0.35
N GLY A 471 25.33 32.77 0.39
CA GLY A 471 23.93 32.69 -0.05
C GLY A 471 23.81 32.30 -1.53
N VAL A 472 24.54 32.95 -2.40
CA VAL A 472 24.58 32.63 -3.83
C VAL A 472 25.08 31.20 -4.06
N SER A 473 26.15 30.78 -3.35
CA SER A 473 26.71 29.45 -3.42
C SER A 473 25.69 28.37 -3.02
N MET A 474 24.87 28.63 -1.99
CA MET A 474 23.79 27.72 -1.57
C MET A 474 22.69 27.59 -2.65
N VAL A 475 22.31 28.70 -3.26
CA VAL A 475 21.28 28.72 -4.33
C VAL A 475 21.78 27.95 -5.55
N VAL A 476 23.02 28.19 -5.97
CA VAL A 476 23.65 27.50 -7.10
C VAL A 476 23.78 25.99 -6.84
N ASP A 477 24.22 25.59 -5.64
CA ASP A 477 24.32 24.16 -5.29
C ASP A 477 22.94 23.49 -5.26
N ARG A 478 21.89 24.18 -4.76
CA ARG A 478 20.51 23.68 -4.81
C ARG A 478 19.99 23.54 -6.26
N ALA A 479 20.20 24.54 -7.09
CA ALA A 479 19.81 24.51 -8.50
C ALA A 479 20.51 23.37 -9.27
N ALA A 480 21.80 23.17 -9.04
CA ALA A 480 22.57 22.11 -9.63
C ALA A 480 22.13 20.70 -9.17
N ARG A 481 21.66 20.56 -7.95
CA ARG A 481 21.06 19.31 -7.43
C ARG A 481 19.73 19.02 -8.13
N ARG A 482 18.84 20.00 -8.22
CA ARG A 482 17.53 19.85 -8.91
C ARG A 482 17.69 19.44 -10.38
N ALA A 483 18.59 20.10 -11.11
CA ALA A 483 18.85 19.79 -12.50
C ALA A 483 19.37 18.35 -12.74
N ARG A 484 20.07 17.76 -11.76
CA ARG A 484 20.56 16.37 -11.86
C ARG A 484 19.47 15.34 -11.60
N VAL A 485 18.59 15.62 -10.66
CA VAL A 485 17.46 14.74 -10.33
C VAL A 485 16.49 14.69 -11.51
N ALA A 486 16.19 15.84 -12.11
CA ALA A 486 15.34 15.92 -13.30
C ALA A 486 15.92 15.10 -14.49
N ARG A 487 17.23 15.16 -14.72
CA ARG A 487 17.89 14.37 -15.77
C ARG A 487 17.86 12.86 -15.51
N ARG A 488 17.92 12.42 -14.25
CA ARG A 488 17.82 11.00 -13.91
C ARG A 488 16.39 10.49 -14.08
N ALA A 489 15.40 11.25 -13.66
CA ALA A 489 13.99 10.90 -13.86
C ALA A 489 13.63 10.80 -15.36
N SER A 490 14.18 11.68 -16.20
CA SER A 490 14.00 11.59 -17.66
C SER A 490 14.71 10.40 -18.31
N ALA A 491 15.83 9.95 -17.76
CA ALA A 491 16.54 8.77 -18.26
C ALA A 491 15.89 7.45 -17.86
N GLU A 492 15.13 7.42 -16.74
CA GLU A 492 14.37 6.25 -16.28
C GLU A 492 12.99 6.15 -16.98
N SER A 493 12.51 7.22 -17.60
CA SER A 493 11.24 7.26 -18.34
C SER A 493 11.35 6.95 -19.82
N GLU A 494 12.55 6.65 -20.36
CA GLU A 494 12.65 6.08 -21.69
C GLU A 494 12.05 4.67 -21.69
N PRO A 495 11.00 4.40 -22.48
CA PRO A 495 10.40 3.07 -22.52
C PRO A 495 11.44 2.09 -23.06
N VAL A 496 11.67 1.00 -22.32
CA VAL A 496 12.42 -0.16 -22.80
C VAL A 496 11.68 -0.66 -24.04
N SER A 497 12.17 -0.28 -25.20
CA SER A 497 11.72 -0.82 -26.47
C SER A 497 12.08 -2.30 -26.49
N TYR A 498 11.08 -3.15 -26.25
CA TYR A 498 11.22 -4.57 -26.49
C TYR A 498 11.47 -4.80 -27.97
N THR A 499 12.72 -4.97 -28.36
CA THR A 499 13.08 -5.57 -29.61
C THR A 499 12.54 -7.00 -29.61
N HIS A 500 11.47 -7.25 -30.38
CA HIS A 500 11.01 -8.57 -30.73
C HIS A 500 12.17 -9.31 -31.42
N LEU A 501 12.80 -10.22 -30.68
CA LEU A 501 13.62 -11.28 -31.27
C LEU A 501 12.65 -12.26 -31.94
N THR A 502 12.48 -12.12 -33.23
CA THR A 502 11.92 -13.15 -34.10
C THR A 502 12.82 -14.38 -34.02
N LEU A 503 12.32 -15.43 -33.39
CA LEU A 503 12.93 -16.77 -33.53
C LEU A 503 12.80 -17.26 -34.99
N PRO A 504 13.84 -17.79 -35.59
CA PRO A 504 13.73 -18.40 -36.90
C PRO A 504 12.98 -19.73 -36.79
N THR A 505 11.94 -19.87 -37.59
CA THR A 505 11.25 -21.11 -37.88
C THR A 505 12.25 -22.09 -38.49
N ILE A 506 12.53 -23.18 -37.83
CA ILE A 506 13.23 -24.34 -38.44
C ILE A 506 12.16 -25.38 -38.77
N CYS A 507 12.22 -25.80 -40.04
CA CYS A 507 11.41 -26.84 -40.66
C CYS A 507 11.41 -28.17 -39.92
#